data_c0a994de8203080b81ecd7a1b05fde32
#
_entry.id   c0a994de8203080b81ecd7a1b05fde32
#
_cell.length_a   1.000
_cell.length_b   1.000
_cell.length_c   1.000
_cell.angle_alpha   90.00
_cell.angle_beta   90.00
_cell.angle_gamma   90.00
#
_symmetry.space_group_name_H-M   'P 1'
#
loop_
_entity.id
_entity.type
_entity.pdbx_description
1 polymer ?
#
loop_
_entity_poly.entity_id
_entity_poly.type
_entity_poly.pdbx_seq_one_letter_code
_entity_poly.pdbx_strand_id
1 'polypeptide(L)'
;NINFLLPLGQFGTRNKGGKDCASSRYIFTELNKVTRHLFNQNDSPLMDYIFEEGQKIEPKWYLPIIPMILVNGCEGIGTGWRSQLPCFNPHEIIKSLKSKLKGKGFTSLQPWYKGYQGEIIENKDNKGHYIVTGQYHWDEENPKKVIVTEIPIKKWTEDYKYFLQELMGIEIISRNNEENNKKKGKGNGRKKSHDKNNNEEEEKKKKKKKEIIVEDIRENHTYNRICFEVTLLDEYAKKFKQD
;
A
#
# COMPACT_ATOMS: atom_id res chain seq x y z
N ASN A 1 7.87 -5.78 5.55
CA ASN A 1 8.93 -6.73 5.11
C ASN A 1 9.16 -7.85 6.13
N ILE A 2 9.20 -7.55 7.42
CA ILE A 2 9.39 -8.55 8.49
C ILE A 2 8.30 -8.35 9.53
N ASN A 3 7.42 -9.34 9.68
CA ASN A 3 6.37 -9.33 10.69
C ASN A 3 6.92 -9.80 12.04
N PHE A 4 6.76 -9.01 13.09
CA PHE A 4 7.08 -9.44 14.47
C PHE A 4 6.07 -10.44 15.01
N LEU A 5 4.82 -10.30 14.60
CA LEU A 5 3.72 -11.19 14.92
C LEU A 5 3.21 -11.86 13.64
N LEU A 6 2.94 -13.15 13.70
CA LEU A 6 2.35 -13.89 12.60
C LEU A 6 0.84 -13.62 12.54
N PRO A 7 0.28 -13.28 11.37
CA PRO A 7 -1.16 -13.08 11.21
C PRO A 7 -1.84 -14.45 11.00
N LEU A 8 -2.15 -15.16 12.08
CA LEU A 8 -2.74 -16.50 12.04
C LEU A 8 -4.26 -16.49 11.92
N GLY A 9 -4.89 -15.39 12.32
CA GLY A 9 -6.34 -15.19 12.20
C GLY A 9 -6.76 -14.60 10.86
N GLN A 10 -8.01 -14.14 10.82
CA GLN A 10 -8.65 -13.61 9.60
C GLN A 10 -8.41 -12.10 9.45
N PHE A 11 -7.19 -11.72 9.09
CA PHE A 11 -6.75 -10.33 8.96
C PHE A 11 -7.19 -9.64 7.67
N GLY A 12 -7.93 -10.34 6.80
CA GLY A 12 -8.29 -9.84 5.47
C GLY A 12 -7.26 -10.20 4.41
N THR A 13 -7.50 -9.73 3.21
CA THR A 13 -6.72 -10.09 2.02
C THR A 13 -6.09 -8.88 1.34
N ARG A 14 -5.05 -9.12 0.55
CA ARG A 14 -4.47 -8.11 -0.36
C ARG A 14 -5.52 -7.60 -1.35
N ASN A 15 -6.46 -8.44 -1.73
CA ASN A 15 -7.50 -8.11 -2.70
C ASN A 15 -8.27 -6.85 -2.30
N LYS A 16 -8.63 -6.77 -1.02
CA LYS A 16 -9.39 -5.63 -0.44
C LYS A 16 -8.56 -4.73 0.48
N GLY A 17 -7.24 -4.95 0.52
CA GLY A 17 -6.36 -4.15 1.38
C GLY A 17 -6.67 -4.29 2.87
N GLY A 18 -7.10 -5.47 3.30
CA GLY A 18 -7.47 -5.76 4.68
C GLY A 18 -8.85 -5.23 5.11
N LYS A 19 -9.62 -4.59 4.22
CA LYS A 19 -10.99 -4.12 4.54
C LYS A 19 -11.97 -5.26 4.80
N ASP A 20 -11.64 -6.46 4.38
CA ASP A 20 -12.36 -7.72 4.57
C ASP A 20 -11.90 -8.51 5.80
N CYS A 21 -11.22 -7.85 6.75
CA CYS A 21 -10.87 -8.47 8.02
C CYS A 21 -12.13 -8.84 8.81
N ALA A 22 -12.05 -9.97 9.51
CA ALA A 22 -13.13 -10.44 10.36
C ALA A 22 -13.23 -9.65 11.68
N SER A 23 -14.25 -9.94 12.47
CA SER A 23 -14.40 -9.41 13.83
C SER A 23 -13.19 -9.79 14.70
N SER A 24 -12.86 -8.96 15.70
CA SER A 24 -11.67 -9.09 16.55
C SER A 24 -11.50 -10.48 17.20
N ARG A 25 -12.59 -11.19 17.50
CA ARG A 25 -12.56 -12.56 18.03
C ARG A 25 -11.99 -13.64 17.09
N TYR A 26 -11.87 -13.31 15.77
CA TYR A 26 -11.29 -14.19 14.77
C TYR A 26 -9.89 -13.74 14.33
N ILE A 27 -9.36 -12.71 14.98
CA ILE A 27 -8.03 -12.16 14.72
C ILE A 27 -7.13 -12.57 15.88
N PHE A 28 -6.15 -13.41 15.61
CA PHE A 28 -5.16 -13.87 16.59
C PHE A 28 -3.78 -13.96 15.96
N THR A 29 -2.77 -13.87 16.81
CA THR A 29 -1.38 -13.78 16.39
C THR A 29 -0.52 -14.73 17.21
N GLU A 30 0.67 -14.98 16.71
CA GLU A 30 1.75 -15.66 17.42
C GLU A 30 3.05 -14.89 17.20
N LEU A 31 3.93 -14.93 18.18
CA LEU A 31 5.24 -14.30 18.07
C LEU A 31 6.06 -14.99 16.97
N ASN A 32 6.53 -14.23 16.00
CA ASN A 32 7.38 -14.74 14.94
C ASN A 32 8.74 -15.18 15.55
N LYS A 33 9.26 -16.32 15.12
CA LYS A 33 10.57 -16.84 15.56
C LYS A 33 11.70 -15.83 15.33
N VAL A 34 11.65 -15.05 14.24
CA VAL A 34 12.65 -14.03 13.92
C VAL A 34 12.69 -12.90 14.96
N THR A 35 11.59 -12.63 15.64
CA THR A 35 11.50 -11.54 16.63
C THR A 35 12.48 -11.72 17.78
N ARG A 36 12.70 -12.96 18.23
CA ARG A 36 13.69 -13.28 19.28
C ARG A 36 15.14 -13.03 18.84
N HIS A 37 15.41 -13.09 17.54
CA HIS A 37 16.73 -12.75 16.99
C HIS A 37 16.92 -11.25 16.78
N LEU A 38 15.83 -10.51 16.57
CA LEU A 38 15.85 -9.05 16.42
C LEU A 38 15.98 -8.33 17.75
N PHE A 39 15.41 -8.87 18.82
CA PHE A 39 15.46 -8.29 20.16
C PHE A 39 16.21 -9.25 21.09
N ASN A 40 17.44 -8.87 21.46
CA ASN A 40 18.30 -9.69 22.28
C ASN A 40 17.86 -9.60 23.75
N GLN A 41 17.66 -10.73 24.42
CA GLN A 41 17.29 -10.78 25.83
C GLN A 41 18.35 -10.18 26.75
N ASN A 42 19.63 -10.23 26.37
CA ASN A 42 20.75 -9.67 27.14
C ASN A 42 20.69 -8.14 27.23
N ASP A 43 19.90 -7.47 26.38
CA ASP A 43 19.71 -6.03 26.44
C ASP A 43 18.65 -5.60 27.47
N SER A 44 17.91 -6.54 28.03
CA SER A 44 16.85 -6.28 29.03
C SER A 44 17.32 -5.45 30.22
N PRO A 45 18.54 -5.64 30.79
CA PRO A 45 19.03 -4.81 31.91
C PRO A 45 19.29 -3.35 31.54
N LEU A 46 19.44 -3.05 30.24
CA LEU A 46 19.74 -1.70 29.71
C LEU A 46 18.49 -0.89 29.42
N MET A 47 17.31 -1.50 29.50
CA MET A 47 16.04 -0.85 29.13
C MET A 47 15.36 -0.19 30.33
N ASP A 48 14.72 0.94 30.08
CA ASP A 48 13.83 1.58 31.04
C ASP A 48 12.47 0.88 31.02
N TYR A 49 11.94 0.59 32.19
CA TYR A 49 10.67 -0.12 32.35
C TYR A 49 9.57 0.80 32.88
N ILE A 50 8.35 0.47 32.52
CA ILE A 50 7.13 1.01 33.12
C ILE A 50 6.83 0.20 34.39
N PHE A 51 6.38 0.91 35.42
CA PHE A 51 5.94 0.30 36.66
C PHE A 51 4.47 0.66 36.89
N GLU A 52 3.67 -0.32 37.23
CA GLU A 52 2.27 -0.18 37.61
C GLU A 52 2.06 -0.90 38.95
N GLU A 53 1.54 -0.18 39.95
CA GLU A 53 1.35 -0.67 41.30
C GLU A 53 2.61 -1.34 41.92
N GLY A 54 3.80 -0.85 41.60
CA GLY A 54 5.09 -1.39 42.04
C GLY A 54 5.57 -2.63 41.28
N GLN A 55 4.82 -3.12 40.32
CA GLN A 55 5.23 -4.21 39.45
C GLN A 55 5.86 -3.68 38.15
N LYS A 56 6.96 -4.32 37.74
CA LYS A 56 7.64 -4.06 36.48
C LYS A 56 6.85 -4.69 35.36
N ILE A 57 6.42 -3.88 34.40
CA ILE A 57 5.64 -4.32 33.24
C ILE A 57 6.55 -4.42 31.99
N GLU A 58 6.18 -3.72 30.89
CA GLU A 58 6.96 -3.70 29.67
C GLU A 58 8.03 -2.61 29.67
N PRO A 59 9.06 -2.72 28.80
CA PRO A 59 9.98 -1.63 28.55
C PRO A 59 9.28 -0.43 27.89
N LYS A 60 9.71 0.80 28.21
CA LYS A 60 9.26 2.02 27.56
C LYS A 60 9.65 2.07 26.07
N TRP A 61 10.68 1.36 25.69
CA TRP A 61 11.20 1.23 24.32
C TRP A 61 11.92 -0.11 24.18
N TYR A 62 12.08 -0.54 22.92
CA TYR A 62 12.79 -1.76 22.55
C TYR A 62 14.00 -1.43 21.68
N LEU A 63 15.08 -2.21 21.81
CA LEU A 63 16.31 -2.06 21.06
C LEU A 63 16.49 -3.23 20.08
N PRO A 64 16.04 -3.12 18.84
CA PRO A 64 16.30 -4.12 17.83
C PRO A 64 17.74 -4.03 17.33
N ILE A 65 18.35 -5.17 16.93
CA ILE A 65 19.73 -5.24 16.42
C ILE A 65 19.97 -4.46 15.12
N ILE A 66 18.92 -4.14 14.38
CA ILE A 66 18.93 -3.27 13.21
C ILE A 66 17.74 -2.31 13.27
N PRO A 67 17.80 -1.14 12.62
CA PRO A 67 16.71 -0.15 12.66
C PRO A 67 15.47 -0.65 11.91
N MET A 68 14.56 -1.30 12.63
CA MET A 68 13.34 -1.92 12.06
C MET A 68 12.40 -0.91 11.41
N ILE A 69 12.46 0.35 11.79
CA ILE A 69 11.73 1.44 11.12
C ILE A 69 12.12 1.58 9.64
N LEU A 70 13.39 1.31 9.30
CA LEU A 70 13.86 1.30 7.90
C LEU A 70 13.47 -0.01 7.19
N VAL A 71 13.41 -1.13 7.92
CA VAL A 71 13.00 -2.42 7.32
C VAL A 71 11.53 -2.43 6.94
N ASN A 72 10.66 -1.98 7.85
CA ASN A 72 9.20 -2.06 7.68
C ASN A 72 8.57 -0.74 7.20
N GLY A 73 9.35 0.34 7.15
CA GLY A 73 8.83 1.66 6.86
C GLY A 73 7.96 2.21 7.98
N CYS A 74 7.49 3.42 7.79
CA CYS A 74 6.59 4.10 8.71
C CYS A 74 5.69 5.05 7.95
N GLU A 75 4.43 5.11 8.32
CA GLU A 75 3.50 6.13 7.84
C GLU A 75 2.66 6.63 9.02
N GLY A 76 2.71 7.93 9.25
CA GLY A 76 1.95 8.58 10.31
C GLY A 76 1.44 9.93 9.88
N ILE A 77 0.17 10.22 10.21
CA ILE A 77 -0.49 11.49 9.91
C ILE A 77 -0.80 12.15 11.24
N GLY A 78 -0.24 13.36 11.43
CA GLY A 78 -0.54 14.23 12.56
C GLY A 78 -1.24 15.51 12.11
N THR A 79 -1.54 16.38 13.04
CA THR A 79 -2.10 17.71 12.73
C THR A 79 -1.00 18.59 12.12
N GLY A 80 -1.13 18.86 10.80
CA GLY A 80 -0.17 19.68 10.05
C GLY A 80 1.13 18.96 9.63
N TRP A 81 1.31 17.68 10.01
CA TRP A 81 2.52 16.91 9.73
C TRP A 81 2.19 15.52 9.19
N ARG A 82 3.05 15.02 8.32
CA ARG A 82 2.98 13.64 7.82
C ARG A 82 4.38 13.06 7.77
N SER A 83 4.56 11.89 8.35
CA SER A 83 5.78 11.08 8.19
C SER A 83 5.50 9.94 7.22
N GLN A 84 6.39 9.73 6.26
CA GLN A 84 6.32 8.62 5.33
C GLN A 84 7.73 8.13 5.01
N LEU A 85 8.07 6.96 5.52
CA LEU A 85 9.32 6.27 5.24
C LEU A 85 9.02 5.02 4.41
N PRO A 86 9.68 4.82 3.27
CA PRO A 86 9.59 3.57 2.53
C PRO A 86 10.26 2.42 3.28
N CYS A 87 9.99 1.19 2.86
CA CYS A 87 10.69 0.01 3.34
C CYS A 87 12.01 -0.18 2.58
N PHE A 88 13.03 -0.72 3.25
CA PHE A 88 14.32 -1.02 2.67
C PHE A 88 14.72 -2.47 2.90
N ASN A 89 15.65 -2.98 2.09
CA ASN A 89 16.14 -4.33 2.21
C ASN A 89 17.00 -4.49 3.47
N PRO A 90 16.68 -5.42 4.39
CA PRO A 90 17.47 -5.66 5.60
C PRO A 90 18.94 -5.93 5.32
N HIS A 91 19.28 -6.64 4.25
CA HIS A 91 20.66 -6.94 3.87
C HIS A 91 21.45 -5.68 3.52
N GLU A 92 20.83 -4.72 2.80
CA GLU A 92 21.48 -3.45 2.46
C GLU A 92 21.63 -2.56 3.70
N ILE A 93 20.66 -2.58 4.60
CA ILE A 93 20.78 -1.89 5.91
C ILE A 93 21.97 -2.44 6.70
N ILE A 94 22.10 -3.76 6.82
CA ILE A 94 23.20 -4.41 7.53
C ILE A 94 24.54 -4.06 6.88
N LYS A 95 24.63 -4.07 5.56
CA LYS A 95 25.81 -3.70 4.78
C LYS A 95 26.21 -2.25 5.05
N SER A 96 25.24 -1.33 5.05
CA SER A 96 25.44 0.08 5.33
C SER A 96 25.93 0.31 6.76
N LEU A 97 25.34 -0.36 7.76
CA LEU A 97 25.78 -0.32 9.14
C LEU A 97 27.21 -0.85 9.32
N LYS A 98 27.51 -2.00 8.72
CA LYS A 98 28.89 -2.56 8.73
C LYS A 98 29.91 -1.63 8.09
N SER A 99 29.53 -0.91 7.04
CA SER A 99 30.38 0.12 6.41
C SER A 99 30.67 1.26 7.38
N LYS A 100 29.63 1.75 8.07
CA LYS A 100 29.76 2.81 9.06
C LYS A 100 30.65 2.41 10.23
N LEU A 101 30.51 1.20 10.76
CA LEU A 101 31.34 0.66 11.84
C LEU A 101 32.82 0.55 11.47
N LYS A 102 33.13 0.39 10.17
CA LYS A 102 34.51 0.38 9.63
C LYS A 102 35.06 1.78 9.35
N GLY A 103 34.43 2.85 9.85
CA GLY A 103 34.81 4.24 9.65
C GLY A 103 34.46 4.81 8.26
N LYS A 104 33.75 4.07 7.41
CA LYS A 104 33.24 4.56 6.12
C LYS A 104 31.89 5.23 6.31
N GLY A 105 31.43 6.01 5.34
CA GLY A 105 30.09 6.61 5.37
C GLY A 105 28.95 5.58 5.26
N PHE A 106 27.70 6.04 5.45
CA PHE A 106 26.54 5.26 5.10
C PHE A 106 26.42 5.13 3.58
N THR A 107 25.98 3.97 3.10
CA THR A 107 25.64 3.75 1.68
C THR A 107 24.21 4.21 1.41
N SER A 108 23.94 4.72 0.21
CA SER A 108 22.60 5.04 -0.22
C SER A 108 21.73 3.76 -0.25
N LEU A 109 20.53 3.85 0.27
CA LEU A 109 19.56 2.76 0.27
C LEU A 109 18.47 3.06 -0.75
N GLN A 110 18.06 2.04 -1.51
CA GLN A 110 16.91 2.09 -2.41
C GLN A 110 15.70 1.43 -1.74
N PRO A 111 14.49 2.01 -1.87
CA PRO A 111 13.28 1.39 -1.35
C PRO A 111 13.09 -0.01 -1.92
N TRP A 112 12.68 -0.93 -1.06
CA TRP A 112 12.46 -2.32 -1.40
C TRP A 112 11.32 -2.92 -0.59
N TYR A 113 10.52 -3.74 -1.25
CA TYR A 113 9.40 -4.44 -0.64
C TYR A 113 9.51 -5.92 -0.95
N LYS A 114 9.38 -6.76 0.08
CA LYS A 114 9.51 -8.21 -0.04
C LYS A 114 8.47 -8.79 -1.00
N GLY A 115 8.94 -9.45 -2.05
CA GLY A 115 8.09 -10.12 -3.04
C GLY A 115 7.53 -9.22 -4.13
N TYR A 116 7.81 -7.93 -4.10
CA TYR A 116 7.39 -7.00 -5.14
C TYR A 116 8.20 -7.20 -6.42
N GLN A 117 7.51 -7.26 -7.57
CA GLN A 117 8.11 -7.54 -8.88
C GLN A 117 8.22 -6.30 -9.77
N GLY A 118 7.54 -5.19 -9.43
CA GLY A 118 7.60 -3.97 -10.20
C GLY A 118 8.86 -3.14 -9.90
N GLU A 119 9.01 -2.01 -10.60
CA GLU A 119 10.16 -1.13 -10.44
C GLU A 119 9.89 -0.01 -9.43
N ILE A 120 10.95 0.45 -8.78
CA ILE A 120 10.95 1.61 -7.89
C ILE A 120 12.07 2.54 -8.31
N ILE A 121 11.71 3.70 -8.86
CA ILE A 121 12.64 4.66 -9.43
C ILE A 121 12.58 5.96 -8.62
N GLU A 122 13.73 6.53 -8.26
CA GLU A 122 13.75 7.84 -7.62
C GLU A 122 13.32 8.92 -8.62
N ASN A 123 12.42 9.79 -8.17
CA ASN A 123 11.96 10.89 -8.99
C ASN A 123 13.09 11.92 -9.16
N LYS A 124 13.47 12.21 -10.40
CA LYS A 124 14.55 13.14 -10.73
C LYS A 124 14.25 14.58 -10.33
N ASP A 125 12.97 14.95 -10.34
CA ASP A 125 12.54 16.33 -10.05
C ASP A 125 12.39 16.58 -8.54
N ASN A 126 12.09 15.53 -7.77
CA ASN A 126 11.86 15.62 -6.33
C ASN A 126 12.68 14.55 -5.61
N LYS A 127 13.86 14.90 -5.15
CA LYS A 127 14.76 14.01 -4.42
C LYS A 127 14.08 13.42 -3.17
N GLY A 128 14.22 12.12 -2.97
CA GLY A 128 13.58 11.40 -1.87
C GLY A 128 12.13 10.97 -2.15
N HIS A 129 11.58 11.30 -3.32
CA HIS A 129 10.31 10.78 -3.81
C HIS A 129 10.56 9.64 -4.80
N TYR A 130 9.70 8.63 -4.77
CA TYR A 130 9.87 7.44 -5.60
C TYR A 130 8.61 7.21 -6.43
N ILE A 131 8.82 6.85 -7.68
CA ILE A 131 7.79 6.38 -8.60
C ILE A 131 7.78 4.86 -8.52
N VAL A 132 6.63 4.29 -8.24
CA VAL A 132 6.44 2.84 -8.12
C VAL A 132 5.56 2.39 -9.28
N THR A 133 6.09 1.51 -10.13
CA THR A 133 5.40 1.01 -11.32
C THR A 133 5.07 -0.47 -11.17
N GLY A 134 3.92 -0.89 -11.69
CA GLY A 134 3.59 -2.31 -11.80
C GLY A 134 4.39 -3.02 -12.88
N GLN A 135 4.02 -4.26 -13.17
CA GLN A 135 4.60 -5.05 -14.23
C GLN A 135 3.51 -5.58 -15.17
N TYR A 136 3.76 -5.50 -16.46
CA TYR A 136 2.89 -6.02 -17.48
C TYR A 136 3.70 -6.56 -18.68
N HIS A 137 3.06 -7.38 -19.48
CA HIS A 137 3.59 -7.81 -20.77
C HIS A 137 2.44 -7.97 -21.78
N TRP A 138 2.78 -7.87 -23.05
CA TRP A 138 1.82 -8.14 -24.11
C TRP A 138 1.68 -9.66 -24.30
N ASP A 139 0.46 -10.10 -24.61
CA ASP A 139 0.20 -11.47 -24.99
C ASP A 139 0.83 -11.75 -26.37
N GLU A 140 1.49 -12.89 -26.51
CA GLU A 140 2.16 -13.29 -27.76
C GLU A 140 1.15 -13.67 -28.87
N GLU A 141 0.02 -14.26 -28.48
CA GLU A 141 -1.01 -14.72 -29.40
C GLU A 141 -2.00 -13.60 -29.79
N ASN A 142 -2.32 -12.70 -28.86
CA ASN A 142 -3.29 -11.63 -29.08
C ASN A 142 -2.65 -10.25 -28.93
N PRO A 143 -2.41 -9.52 -30.04
CA PRO A 143 -1.74 -8.22 -30.01
C PRO A 143 -2.52 -7.09 -29.31
N LYS A 144 -3.79 -7.33 -28.95
CA LYS A 144 -4.62 -6.38 -28.21
C LYS A 144 -4.63 -6.65 -26.70
N LYS A 145 -4.10 -7.80 -26.29
CA LYS A 145 -4.18 -8.25 -24.90
C LYS A 145 -2.92 -7.86 -24.13
N VAL A 146 -3.11 -7.24 -22.98
CA VAL A 146 -2.08 -6.92 -22.00
C VAL A 146 -2.32 -7.74 -20.75
N ILE A 147 -1.28 -8.41 -20.27
CA ILE A 147 -1.30 -9.21 -19.04
C ILE A 147 -0.57 -8.44 -17.95
N VAL A 148 -1.30 -7.97 -16.95
CA VAL A 148 -0.75 -7.25 -15.80
C VAL A 148 -0.47 -8.25 -14.69
N THR A 149 0.79 -8.41 -14.32
CA THR A 149 1.26 -9.40 -13.33
C THR A 149 1.60 -8.79 -11.99
N GLU A 150 1.83 -7.47 -11.91
CA GLU A 150 2.03 -6.74 -10.67
C GLU A 150 1.42 -5.33 -10.77
N ILE A 151 0.84 -4.87 -9.66
CA ILE A 151 0.31 -3.51 -9.53
C ILE A 151 1.14 -2.72 -8.51
N PRO A 152 1.20 -1.39 -8.62
CA PRO A 152 2.00 -0.56 -7.71
C PRO A 152 1.67 -0.81 -6.23
N ILE A 153 2.69 -0.69 -5.39
CA ILE A 153 2.56 -0.82 -3.94
C ILE A 153 1.47 0.13 -3.40
N LYS A 154 0.67 -0.34 -2.45
CA LYS A 154 -0.50 0.34 -1.86
C LYS A 154 -1.69 0.53 -2.82
N LYS A 155 -1.63 -0.02 -4.02
CA LYS A 155 -2.83 -0.25 -4.83
C LYS A 155 -3.39 -1.63 -4.52
N TRP A 156 -4.68 -1.69 -4.23
CA TRP A 156 -5.34 -2.97 -3.95
C TRP A 156 -5.96 -3.54 -5.20
N THR A 157 -6.04 -4.86 -5.28
CA THR A 157 -6.52 -5.57 -6.48
C THR A 157 -7.93 -5.12 -6.87
N GLU A 158 -8.84 -5.00 -5.90
CA GLU A 158 -10.21 -4.54 -6.13
C GLU A 158 -10.27 -3.08 -6.61
N ASP A 159 -9.44 -2.18 -6.03
CA ASP A 159 -9.38 -0.79 -6.49
C ASP A 159 -8.86 -0.68 -7.93
N TYR A 160 -7.91 -1.55 -8.31
CA TYR A 160 -7.39 -1.61 -9.68
C TYR A 160 -8.44 -2.18 -10.66
N LYS A 161 -9.19 -3.20 -10.25
CA LYS A 161 -10.33 -3.72 -11.01
C LYS A 161 -11.35 -2.61 -11.30
N TYR A 162 -11.73 -1.84 -10.29
CA TYR A 162 -12.66 -0.72 -10.48
C TYR A 162 -12.12 0.33 -11.45
N PHE A 163 -10.82 0.63 -11.38
CA PHE A 163 -10.17 1.51 -12.35
C PHE A 163 -10.28 0.98 -13.78
N LEU A 164 -10.03 -0.32 -14.00
CA LEU A 164 -10.18 -0.94 -15.31
C LEU A 164 -11.63 -0.94 -15.80
N GLN A 165 -12.60 -1.19 -14.92
CA GLN A 165 -14.04 -1.12 -15.25
C GLN A 165 -14.47 0.30 -15.64
N GLU A 166 -13.90 1.33 -15.00
CA GLU A 166 -14.12 2.72 -15.42
C GLU A 166 -13.59 2.98 -16.83
N LEU A 167 -12.48 2.35 -17.24
CA LEU A 167 -11.93 2.43 -18.61
C LEU A 167 -12.77 1.62 -19.64
N MET A 168 -13.62 0.70 -19.20
CA MET A 168 -14.64 0.03 -20.03
C MET A 168 -15.91 0.87 -20.17
N GLY A 169 -16.03 2.00 -19.51
CA GLY A 169 -17.24 2.82 -19.49
C GLY A 169 -18.33 2.34 -18.52
N ILE A 170 -18.02 1.40 -17.63
CA ILE A 170 -18.96 0.90 -16.61
C ILE A 170 -19.04 1.92 -15.48
N GLU A 171 -20.23 2.46 -15.22
CA GLU A 171 -20.46 3.32 -14.04
C GLU A 171 -20.52 2.48 -12.76
N ILE A 172 -19.57 2.71 -11.86
CA ILE A 172 -19.51 2.00 -10.57
C ILE A 172 -20.36 2.73 -9.53
N ILE A 173 -21.60 2.27 -9.36
CA ILE A 173 -22.58 2.88 -8.43
C ILE A 173 -22.16 2.73 -6.95
N SER A 174 -21.33 1.76 -6.61
CA SER A 174 -20.98 1.41 -5.22
C SER A 174 -20.05 2.39 -4.52
N ARG A 175 -19.16 3.10 -5.20
CA ARG A 175 -18.25 4.10 -4.59
C ARG A 175 -19.00 5.33 -4.05
N ASN A 176 -20.05 5.76 -4.74
CA ASN A 176 -20.82 6.96 -4.35
C ASN A 176 -21.67 6.73 -3.09
N ASN A 177 -22.09 5.50 -2.83
CA ASN A 177 -22.92 5.18 -1.65
C ASN A 177 -22.11 5.05 -0.36
N GLU A 178 -20.89 4.54 -0.40
CA GLU A 178 -20.01 4.45 0.79
C GLU A 178 -19.45 5.80 1.22
N GLU A 179 -19.08 6.67 0.27
CA GLU A 179 -18.62 8.04 0.58
C GLU A 179 -19.75 8.91 1.10
N ASN A 180 -20.96 8.77 0.58
CA ASN A 180 -22.15 9.49 1.05
C ASN A 180 -22.62 9.01 2.44
N ASN A 181 -22.49 7.73 2.76
CA ASN A 181 -22.79 7.21 4.09
C ASN A 181 -21.75 7.63 5.15
N LYS A 182 -20.46 7.72 4.78
CA LYS A 182 -19.41 8.25 5.67
C LYS A 182 -19.56 9.75 5.96
N LYS A 183 -20.10 10.52 5.00
CA LYS A 183 -20.41 11.95 5.20
C LYS A 183 -21.67 12.18 6.05
N LYS A 184 -22.66 11.29 6.00
CA LYS A 184 -23.89 11.37 6.82
C LYS A 184 -23.67 10.99 8.30
N GLY A 185 -22.66 10.18 8.61
CA GLY A 185 -22.33 9.76 9.98
C GLY A 185 -21.56 10.77 10.84
N LYS A 186 -21.08 11.90 10.28
CA LYS A 186 -20.27 12.90 11.00
C LYS A 186 -20.93 14.28 11.17
N GLY A 187 -22.22 14.41 11.01
CA GLY A 187 -22.87 15.71 11.03
C GLY A 187 -24.20 15.75 11.77
N ASN A 188 -24.18 15.67 13.11
CA ASN A 188 -25.29 16.18 13.91
C ASN A 188 -24.88 17.54 14.48
N GLY A 189 -25.19 18.62 13.77
CA GLY A 189 -24.93 19.97 14.23
C GLY A 189 -25.31 21.05 13.23
N ARG A 190 -26.52 21.60 13.37
CA ARG A 190 -27.03 22.89 12.86
C ARG A 190 -27.22 23.03 11.34
N LYS A 191 -28.49 22.91 10.93
CA LYS A 191 -29.03 23.42 9.65
C LYS A 191 -28.73 24.90 9.52
N LYS A 192 -28.01 25.33 8.46
CA LYS A 192 -28.18 26.64 7.84
C LYS A 192 -28.59 26.40 6.38
N SER A 193 -29.80 26.86 6.09
CA SER A 193 -30.34 26.98 4.75
C SER A 193 -29.62 28.12 4.03
N HIS A 194 -28.90 27.82 2.96
CA HIS A 194 -28.79 28.58 1.71
C HIS A 194 -27.70 27.91 0.83
N ASP A 195 -27.95 27.91 -0.48
CA ASP A 195 -27.15 27.42 -1.60
C ASP A 195 -27.33 25.94 -2.00
N LYS A 196 -28.53 25.68 -2.57
CA LYS A 196 -28.75 24.42 -3.33
C LYS A 196 -28.45 24.54 -4.82
N ASN A 197 -28.22 25.75 -5.38
CA ASN A 197 -28.15 25.92 -6.84
C ASN A 197 -26.75 25.88 -7.45
N ASN A 198 -25.66 25.99 -6.66
CA ASN A 198 -24.31 25.98 -7.23
C ASN A 198 -23.65 24.58 -7.34
N ASN A 199 -24.15 23.58 -6.59
CA ASN A 199 -23.56 22.25 -6.60
C ASN A 199 -23.99 21.38 -7.80
N GLU A 200 -25.15 21.63 -8.38
CA GLU A 200 -25.64 20.85 -9.53
C GLU A 200 -24.95 21.25 -10.85
N GLU A 201 -24.48 22.48 -10.98
CA GLU A 201 -23.71 22.91 -12.17
C GLU A 201 -22.25 22.47 -12.13
N GLU A 202 -21.63 22.34 -10.95
CA GLU A 202 -20.28 21.80 -10.81
C GLU A 202 -20.24 20.28 -11.01
N GLU A 203 -21.25 19.55 -10.61
CA GLU A 203 -21.37 18.11 -10.89
C GLU A 203 -21.60 17.83 -12.37
N LYS A 204 -22.33 18.69 -13.08
CA LYS A 204 -22.55 18.59 -14.53
C LYS A 204 -21.31 18.91 -15.36
N LYS A 205 -20.42 19.77 -14.89
CA LYS A 205 -19.14 20.12 -15.58
C LYS A 205 -18.06 19.03 -15.44
N LYS A 206 -18.18 18.10 -14.48
CA LYS A 206 -17.21 17.00 -14.28
C LYS A 206 -17.51 15.74 -15.07
N LYS A 207 -18.62 15.64 -15.81
CA LYS A 207 -18.84 14.56 -16.78
C LYS A 207 -18.11 14.85 -18.12
N LYS A 208 -16.77 14.99 -18.09
CA LYS A 208 -15.97 14.72 -19.29
C LYS A 208 -16.29 13.27 -19.69
N LYS A 209 -16.73 13.06 -20.93
CA LYS A 209 -16.85 11.70 -21.51
C LYS A 209 -15.52 10.99 -21.24
N LYS A 210 -15.51 10.00 -20.35
CA LYS A 210 -14.33 9.15 -20.14
C LYS A 210 -14.17 8.37 -21.45
N GLU A 211 -12.98 8.43 -22.02
CA GLU A 211 -12.66 7.60 -23.18
C GLU A 211 -12.72 6.14 -22.78
N ILE A 212 -13.41 5.33 -23.56
CA ILE A 212 -13.44 3.88 -23.39
C ILE A 212 -12.19 3.35 -24.07
N ILE A 213 -11.34 2.66 -23.29
CA ILE A 213 -10.03 2.17 -23.73
C ILE A 213 -9.99 0.65 -23.72
N VAL A 214 -10.71 0.05 -22.79
CA VAL A 214 -10.71 -1.40 -22.51
C VAL A 214 -11.98 -2.03 -23.06
N GLU A 215 -11.82 -3.15 -23.77
CA GLU A 215 -12.89 -3.95 -24.34
C GLU A 215 -13.35 -5.05 -23.37
N ASP A 216 -12.41 -5.82 -22.79
CA ASP A 216 -12.69 -6.95 -21.87
C ASP A 216 -11.61 -7.05 -20.79
N ILE A 217 -12.03 -7.58 -19.62
CA ILE A 217 -11.16 -7.82 -18.47
C ILE A 217 -11.41 -9.22 -17.92
N ARG A 218 -10.35 -10.00 -17.77
CA ARG A 218 -10.36 -11.29 -17.07
C ARG A 218 -9.44 -11.27 -15.88
N GLU A 219 -9.89 -11.88 -14.80
CA GLU A 219 -9.18 -11.95 -13.53
C GLU A 219 -8.75 -13.40 -13.26
N ASN A 220 -7.44 -13.64 -13.26
CA ASN A 220 -6.84 -14.95 -13.00
C ASN A 220 -5.92 -14.90 -11.77
N HIS A 221 -6.42 -14.28 -10.69
CA HIS A 221 -5.65 -14.11 -9.46
C HIS A 221 -5.51 -15.42 -8.70
N THR A 222 -4.36 -15.56 -8.05
CA THR A 222 -4.17 -16.52 -6.96
C THR A 222 -4.04 -15.75 -5.64
N TYR A 223 -3.97 -16.46 -4.51
CA TYR A 223 -3.77 -15.85 -3.20
C TYR A 223 -2.54 -14.91 -3.14
N ASN A 224 -1.46 -15.26 -3.84
CA ASN A 224 -0.18 -14.55 -3.81
C ASN A 224 0.18 -13.82 -5.11
N ARG A 225 -0.59 -13.99 -6.17
CA ARG A 225 -0.27 -13.42 -7.49
C ARG A 225 -1.45 -12.70 -8.07
N ILE A 226 -1.19 -11.53 -8.61
CA ILE A 226 -2.14 -10.76 -9.39
C ILE A 226 -1.98 -11.17 -10.85
N CYS A 227 -3.10 -11.30 -11.54
CA CYS A 227 -3.13 -11.49 -12.98
C CYS A 227 -4.41 -10.90 -13.52
N PHE A 228 -4.29 -9.77 -14.23
CA PHE A 228 -5.36 -9.20 -15.04
C PHE A 228 -5.01 -9.39 -16.51
N GLU A 229 -5.91 -10.01 -17.26
CA GLU A 229 -5.87 -10.00 -18.71
C GLU A 229 -6.79 -8.89 -19.21
N VAL A 230 -6.23 -7.89 -19.84
CA VAL A 230 -6.92 -6.68 -20.29
C VAL A 230 -6.89 -6.65 -21.80
N THR A 231 -8.04 -6.72 -22.47
CA THR A 231 -8.16 -6.55 -23.91
C THR A 231 -8.47 -5.09 -24.22
N LEU A 232 -7.61 -4.46 -25.01
CA LEU A 232 -7.75 -3.06 -25.41
C LEU A 232 -8.54 -2.94 -26.72
N LEU A 233 -9.20 -1.82 -26.92
CA LEU A 233 -9.76 -1.46 -28.22
C LEU A 233 -8.64 -1.27 -29.27
N ASP A 234 -8.92 -1.56 -30.53
CA ASP A 234 -7.96 -1.56 -31.65
C ASP A 234 -7.13 -0.27 -31.76
N GLU A 235 -7.78 0.87 -31.57
CA GLU A 235 -7.15 2.20 -31.68
C GLU A 235 -6.07 2.39 -30.61
N TYR A 236 -6.35 1.96 -29.38
CA TYR A 236 -5.44 2.10 -28.25
C TYR A 236 -4.35 1.04 -28.22
N ALA A 237 -4.65 -0.20 -28.65
CA ALA A 237 -3.63 -1.24 -28.76
C ALA A 237 -2.52 -0.85 -29.72
N LYS A 238 -2.84 -0.17 -30.85
CA LYS A 238 -1.86 0.35 -31.80
C LYS A 238 -1.05 1.51 -31.23
N LYS A 239 -1.70 2.43 -30.51
CA LYS A 239 -1.06 3.61 -29.92
C LYS A 239 -0.05 3.22 -28.81
N PHE A 240 -0.45 2.33 -27.88
CA PHE A 240 0.41 1.93 -26.76
C PHE A 240 1.56 0.97 -27.13
N LYS A 241 1.56 0.41 -28.34
CA LYS A 241 2.72 -0.36 -28.84
C LYS A 241 3.79 0.50 -29.49
N GLN A 242 3.48 1.76 -29.82
CA GLN A 242 4.40 2.68 -30.47
C GLN A 242 5.19 3.54 -29.46
N ASP A 243 4.72 3.62 -28.21
CA ASP A 243 5.40 4.26 -27.06
C ASP A 243 6.23 3.24 -26.27
#